data_6712b94f0c5149f25ce578d498432eb7
#
_entry.id   6712b94f0c5149f25ce578d498432eb7
#
_cell.length_a   1.000
_cell.length_b   1.000
_cell.length_c   1.000
_cell.angle_alpha   90.00
_cell.angle_beta   90.00
_cell.angle_gamma   90.00
#
_symmetry.space_group_name_H-M   'P 1'
#
loop_
_entity.id
_entity.type
_entity.pdbx_description
1 polymer ?
#
loop_
_entity_poly.entity_id
_entity_poly.type
_entity_poly.pdbx_seq_one_letter_code
_entity_poly.pdbx_strand_id
1 'polypeptide(L)'
;MRRSWAVGLIIISILTMACGGAATVDDYKAAFVYVGPADDGGWSQAHDVGRQYLVDQTGIETQYTELIPEDATAFRTVAEAYIEQGYNIILSLIHI
;
A
#
# COMPACT_ATOMS: atom_id res chain seq x y z
N MET A 1 29.80 35.50 -55.35
CA MET A 1 30.21 35.05 -54.02
C MET A 1 28.99 34.63 -53.23
N ARG A 2 28.85 33.36 -53.04
CA ARG A 2 27.71 32.80 -52.28
C ARG A 2 28.24 32.34 -50.92
N ARG A 3 27.82 33.02 -49.90
CA ARG A 3 28.10 32.63 -48.53
C ARG A 3 27.03 31.62 -48.12
N SER A 4 27.44 30.35 -48.06
CA SER A 4 26.60 29.31 -47.50
C SER A 4 26.53 29.50 -45.99
N TRP A 5 25.38 29.86 -45.50
CA TRP A 5 25.11 29.83 -44.07
C TRP A 5 24.69 28.40 -43.72
N ALA A 6 25.61 27.66 -43.14
CA ALA A 6 25.27 26.41 -42.52
C ALA A 6 24.46 26.71 -41.26
N VAL A 7 23.16 26.57 -41.38
CA VAL A 7 22.28 26.57 -40.20
C VAL A 7 22.50 25.27 -39.47
N GLY A 8 23.32 25.33 -38.44
CA GLY A 8 23.47 24.22 -37.52
C GLY A 8 22.16 23.97 -36.78
N LEU A 9 21.48 22.93 -37.17
CA LEU A 9 20.32 22.44 -36.43
C LEU A 9 20.83 21.84 -35.11
N ILE A 10 20.77 22.62 -34.05
CA ILE A 10 20.96 22.13 -32.70
C ILE A 10 19.71 21.33 -32.34
N ILE A 11 19.78 20.03 -32.52
CA ILE A 11 18.78 19.11 -31.98
C ILE A 11 19.01 19.08 -30.47
N ILE A 12 18.25 19.87 -29.76
CA ILE A 12 18.14 19.75 -28.31
C ILE A 12 17.35 18.46 -28.07
N SER A 13 18.08 17.39 -27.83
CA SER A 13 17.50 16.18 -27.28
C SER A 13 17.00 16.50 -25.88
N ILE A 14 15.73 16.82 -25.78
CA ILE A 14 15.04 16.86 -24.49
C ILE A 14 15.00 15.42 -24.01
N LEU A 15 15.97 15.09 -23.19
CA LEU A 15 15.95 13.84 -22.43
C LEU A 15 14.80 13.96 -21.43
N THR A 16 13.61 13.55 -21.84
CA THR A 16 12.52 13.37 -20.91
C THR A 16 12.93 12.22 -19.98
N MET A 17 13.50 12.56 -18.85
CA MET A 17 13.57 11.62 -17.75
C MET A 17 12.12 11.28 -17.41
N ALA A 18 11.65 10.14 -17.93
CA ALA A 18 10.49 9.49 -17.38
C ALA A 18 10.87 9.08 -15.96
N CYS A 19 10.56 9.93 -14.99
CA CYS A 19 10.50 9.51 -13.59
C CYS A 19 9.52 8.35 -13.57
N GLY A 20 10.00 7.12 -13.29
CA GLY A 20 9.13 6.01 -12.99
C GLY A 20 8.08 6.50 -12.02
N GLY A 21 6.78 6.34 -12.31
CA GLY A 21 5.69 6.93 -11.56
C GLY A 21 5.87 6.66 -10.08
N ALA A 22 5.79 7.70 -9.24
CA ALA A 22 5.71 7.54 -7.80
C ALA A 22 4.50 6.67 -7.48
N ALA A 23 4.66 5.71 -6.54
CA ALA A 23 3.54 4.90 -6.05
C ALA A 23 2.42 5.81 -5.54
N THR A 24 1.19 5.48 -5.89
CA THR A 24 -0.01 6.18 -5.46
C THR A 24 -0.72 5.40 -4.36
N VAL A 25 -1.68 6.02 -3.68
CA VAL A 25 -2.51 5.32 -2.68
C VAL A 25 -3.20 4.10 -3.28
N ASP A 26 -3.60 4.17 -4.55
CA ASP A 26 -4.28 3.07 -5.24
C ASP A 26 -3.39 1.84 -5.47
N ASP A 27 -2.08 1.98 -5.35
CA ASP A 27 -1.13 0.87 -5.44
C ASP A 27 -1.04 0.05 -4.15
N TYR A 28 -1.66 0.52 -3.07
CA TYR A 28 -1.60 -0.10 -1.76
C TYR A 28 -2.96 -0.55 -1.27
N LYS A 29 -2.97 -1.76 -0.68
CA LYS A 29 -4.10 -2.32 0.05
C LYS A 29 -3.60 -2.86 1.37
N ALA A 30 -4.22 -2.46 2.46
CA ALA A 30 -3.80 -2.85 3.80
C ALA A 30 -4.82 -3.80 4.45
N ALA A 31 -4.35 -4.94 4.92
CA ALA A 31 -5.14 -5.88 5.69
C ALA A 31 -4.70 -5.89 7.15
N PHE A 32 -5.68 -5.96 8.03
CA PHE A 32 -5.48 -5.95 9.48
C PHE A 32 -5.95 -7.27 10.09
N VAL A 33 -5.13 -7.85 10.95
CA VAL A 33 -5.43 -9.12 11.60
C VAL A 33 -5.49 -8.93 13.10
N TYR A 34 -6.67 -9.12 13.69
CA TYR A 34 -6.95 -8.88 15.10
C TYR A 34 -7.13 -10.19 15.87
N VAL A 35 -6.64 -10.21 17.11
CA VAL A 35 -6.83 -11.34 18.04
C VAL A 35 -8.19 -11.32 18.71
N GLY A 36 -8.75 -10.14 18.92
CA GLY A 36 -10.09 -9.94 19.49
C GLY A 36 -11.04 -9.30 18.49
N PRO A 37 -12.29 -9.06 18.90
CA PRO A 37 -13.23 -8.32 18.07
C PRO A 37 -12.81 -6.86 17.90
N ALA A 38 -13.18 -6.26 16.77
CA ALA A 38 -12.84 -4.86 16.47
C ALA A 38 -13.45 -3.84 17.46
N ASP A 39 -14.39 -4.26 18.26
CA ASP A 39 -15.07 -3.47 19.28
C ASP A 39 -14.80 -3.95 20.73
N ASP A 40 -13.63 -4.56 20.94
CA ASP A 40 -13.26 -5.18 22.24
C ASP A 40 -13.02 -4.19 23.39
N GLY A 41 -13.08 -2.91 23.15
CA GLY A 41 -12.73 -1.89 24.14
C GLY A 41 -11.23 -1.80 24.47
N GLY A 42 -10.40 -2.52 23.74
CA GLY A 42 -8.97 -2.65 24.01
C GLY A 42 -8.10 -2.53 22.73
N TRP A 43 -7.18 -3.47 22.59
CA TRP A 43 -6.15 -3.45 21.55
C TRP A 43 -6.71 -3.57 20.14
N SER A 44 -7.63 -4.48 19.91
CA SER A 44 -8.21 -4.65 18.58
C SER A 44 -9.00 -3.42 18.17
N GLN A 45 -9.80 -2.86 19.07
CA GLN A 45 -10.54 -1.63 18.81
C GLN A 45 -9.60 -0.44 18.54
N ALA A 46 -8.53 -0.29 19.31
CA ALA A 46 -7.56 0.79 19.10
C ALA A 46 -6.92 0.72 17.70
N HIS A 47 -6.62 -0.49 17.24
CA HIS A 47 -6.09 -0.69 15.89
C HIS A 47 -7.14 -0.48 14.81
N ASP A 48 -8.39 -0.85 15.05
CA ASP A 48 -9.46 -0.61 14.10
C ASP A 48 -9.78 0.89 13.96
N VAL A 49 -9.74 1.64 15.05
CA VAL A 49 -9.82 3.10 15.00
C VAL A 49 -8.70 3.70 14.15
N GLY A 50 -7.47 3.17 14.31
CA GLY A 50 -6.34 3.56 13.47
C GLY A 50 -6.53 3.21 11.99
N ARG A 51 -7.10 2.04 11.70
CA ARG A 51 -7.45 1.64 10.34
C ARG A 51 -8.47 2.60 9.72
N GLN A 52 -9.53 2.93 10.43
CA GLN A 52 -10.56 3.87 9.98
C GLN A 52 -9.95 5.26 9.73
N TYR A 53 -9.10 5.73 10.63
CA TYR A 53 -8.37 6.99 10.45
C TYR A 53 -7.51 6.98 9.18
N LEU A 54 -6.81 5.87 8.92
CA LEU A 54 -6.01 5.70 7.70
C LEU A 54 -6.88 5.83 6.45
N VAL A 55 -8.04 5.19 6.43
CA VAL A 55 -8.99 5.28 5.33
C VAL A 55 -9.49 6.70 5.14
N ASP A 56 -9.87 7.38 6.23
CA ASP A 56 -10.38 8.75 6.18
C ASP A 56 -9.33 9.74 5.66
N GLN A 57 -8.05 9.52 5.98
CA GLN A 57 -6.98 10.42 5.57
C GLN A 57 -6.46 10.14 4.16
N THR A 58 -6.51 8.92 3.70
CA THR A 58 -5.81 8.50 2.46
C THR A 58 -6.73 7.90 1.41
N GLY A 59 -7.88 7.38 1.78
CA GLY A 59 -8.74 6.61 0.89
C GLY A 59 -8.20 5.22 0.54
N ILE A 60 -7.13 4.75 1.20
CA ILE A 60 -6.55 3.43 0.94
C ILE A 60 -7.57 2.33 1.19
N GLU A 61 -7.58 1.32 0.33
CA GLU A 61 -8.41 0.14 0.53
C GLU A 61 -7.92 -0.69 1.72
N THR A 62 -8.82 -0.97 2.66
CA THR A 62 -8.49 -1.80 3.83
C THR A 62 -9.52 -2.90 4.04
N GLN A 63 -9.06 -3.99 4.62
CA GLN A 63 -9.89 -5.06 5.17
C GLN A 63 -9.35 -5.46 6.54
N TYR A 64 -10.17 -6.14 7.32
CA TYR A 64 -9.70 -6.73 8.57
C TYR A 64 -10.35 -8.09 8.82
N THR A 65 -9.66 -8.92 9.58
CA THR A 65 -10.17 -10.18 10.11
C THR A 65 -9.96 -10.18 11.60
N GLU A 66 -10.99 -10.47 12.35
CA GLU A 66 -10.99 -10.50 13.81
C GLU A 66 -11.04 -11.93 14.37
N LEU A 67 -10.79 -12.09 15.67
CA LEU A 67 -10.86 -13.37 16.39
C LEU A 67 -9.88 -14.43 15.86
N ILE A 68 -8.72 -13.99 15.40
CA ILE A 68 -7.67 -14.91 14.94
C ILE A 68 -6.82 -15.32 16.16
N PRO A 69 -6.69 -16.62 16.43
CA PRO A 69 -5.84 -17.11 17.52
C PRO A 69 -4.38 -16.67 17.36
N GLU A 70 -3.68 -16.50 18.46
CA GLU A 70 -2.24 -16.23 18.49
C GLU A 70 -1.45 -17.50 18.13
N ASP A 71 -1.56 -17.88 16.88
CA ASP A 71 -0.99 -19.09 16.31
C ASP A 71 -0.43 -18.78 14.93
N ALA A 72 0.82 -19.21 14.67
CA ALA A 72 1.49 -18.92 13.41
C ALA A 72 0.78 -19.50 12.19
N THR A 73 0.15 -20.67 12.35
CA THR A 73 -0.58 -21.31 11.25
C THR A 73 -1.87 -20.57 10.94
N ALA A 74 -2.63 -20.18 11.98
CA ALA A 74 -3.85 -19.38 11.81
C ALA A 74 -3.54 -18.03 11.17
N PHE A 75 -2.51 -17.35 11.62
CA PHE A 75 -2.07 -16.10 11.02
C PHE A 75 -1.67 -16.27 9.56
N ARG A 76 -0.84 -17.28 9.26
CA ARG A 76 -0.37 -17.53 7.89
C ARG A 76 -1.54 -17.75 6.94
N THR A 77 -2.52 -18.55 7.32
CA THR A 77 -3.71 -18.81 6.50
C THR A 77 -4.44 -17.52 6.13
N VAL A 78 -4.63 -16.63 7.09
CA VAL A 78 -5.30 -15.34 6.85
C VAL A 78 -4.44 -14.42 6.00
N ALA A 79 -3.15 -14.33 6.30
CA ALA A 79 -2.22 -13.48 5.57
C ALA A 79 -2.08 -13.90 4.10
N GLU A 80 -1.94 -15.19 3.84
CA GLU A 80 -1.86 -15.73 2.47
C GLU A 80 -3.14 -15.43 1.68
N ALA A 81 -4.31 -15.58 2.29
CA ALA A 81 -5.57 -15.24 1.66
C ALA A 81 -5.66 -13.76 1.27
N TYR A 82 -5.15 -12.87 2.09
CA TYR A 82 -5.09 -11.44 1.76
C TYR A 82 -4.07 -11.15 0.65
N ILE A 83 -2.91 -11.78 0.68
CA ILE A 83 -1.88 -11.64 -0.37
C ILE A 83 -2.44 -12.07 -1.72
N GLU A 84 -3.16 -13.18 -1.77
CA GLU A 84 -3.82 -13.67 -3.00
C GLU A 84 -4.87 -12.68 -3.54
N GLN A 85 -5.49 -11.90 -2.66
CA GLN A 85 -6.45 -10.85 -3.03
C GLN A 85 -5.77 -9.52 -3.41
N GLY A 86 -4.45 -9.46 -3.41
CA GLY A 86 -3.68 -8.28 -3.80
C GLY A 86 -3.37 -7.31 -2.66
N TYR A 87 -3.59 -7.71 -1.40
CA TYR A 87 -3.16 -6.91 -0.24
C TYR A 87 -1.64 -7.00 -0.11
N ASN A 88 -0.99 -5.85 -0.07
CA ASN A 88 0.47 -5.76 -0.03
C ASN A 88 1.02 -5.16 1.28
N ILE A 89 0.13 -4.82 2.20
CA ILE A 89 0.47 -4.41 3.56
C ILE A 89 -0.36 -5.27 4.52
N ILE A 90 0.30 -6.00 5.41
CA ILE A 90 -0.35 -6.81 6.44
C ILE A 90 0.07 -6.30 7.81
N LEU A 91 -0.89 -5.84 8.58
CA LEU A 91 -0.72 -5.36 9.95
C LEU A 91 -1.38 -6.36 10.92
N SER A 92 -0.60 -6.92 11.80
CA SER A 92 -1.07 -7.97 12.69
C SER A 92 -0.85 -7.64 14.16
N LEU A 93 -1.83 -7.96 14.99
CA LEU A 93 -1.71 -7.99 16.45
C LEU A 93 -1.16 -9.32 16.98
N ILE A 94 -0.93 -10.28 16.09
CA ILE A 94 -0.51 -11.61 16.47
C ILE A 94 1.00 -11.65 16.60
N HIS A 95 1.48 -12.07 17.76
CA HIS A 95 2.90 -12.36 18.01
C HIS A 95 3.25 -13.76 17.51
N ILE A 96 4.19 -13.81 16.61
CA ILE A 96 4.75 -15.05 16.08
C ILE A 96 6.27 -15.09 16.25
#